data_75cdaee0f8a98b101039199fb85176fb
#
_entry.id   75cdaee0f8a98b101039199fb85176fb
#
_cell.length_a   1.000
_cell.length_b   1.000
_cell.length_c   1.000
_cell.angle_alpha   90.00
_cell.angle_beta   90.00
_cell.angle_gamma   90.00
#
_symmetry.space_group_name_H-M   'P 1'
#
loop_
_entity.id
_entity.type
_entity.pdbx_description
1 polymer ?
#
loop_
_entity_poly.entity_id
_entity_poly.type
_entity_poly.pdbx_seq_one_letter_code
_entity_poly.pdbx_strand_id
1 'polypeptide(L)'
;STPLLDANGNNAFTITIGTGDDEVSAADLNTLDGLTTVAIDAGNVTTITSSSLADINTLYASSGFSGLGDQDITASDSGSIAASTITTIAAANSSGTLDVSGAATITGTAAEIIAAFTDGTVTEADDVDLTVNSGTATLAQARQLDGYTEGVVTATIADTAVSDLLDDSTPLLD
;
A
#
# COMPACT_ATOMS: atom_id res chain seq x y z
N SER A 1 11.94 21.64 23.52
CA SER A 1 10.79 22.42 23.05
C SER A 1 9.52 21.94 23.71
N THR A 2 8.58 22.81 23.96
CA THR A 2 7.25 22.41 24.46
C THR A 2 6.42 22.04 23.23
N PRO A 3 5.87 20.82 23.12
CA PRO A 3 5.04 20.44 21.98
C PRO A 3 3.78 21.30 21.89
N LEU A 4 3.29 21.49 20.68
CA LEU A 4 1.98 22.07 20.44
C LEU A 4 0.93 21.07 20.96
N LEU A 5 0.14 21.45 21.93
CA LEU A 5 -0.88 20.58 22.54
C LEU A 5 -2.25 21.19 22.29
N ASP A 6 -3.14 20.42 21.70
CA ASP A 6 -4.56 20.76 21.65
C ASP A 6 -5.33 19.99 22.72
N ALA A 7 -5.43 20.60 23.92
CA ALA A 7 -6.18 20.01 25.02
C ALA A 7 -7.71 19.96 24.78
N ASN A 8 -8.21 20.73 23.80
CA ASN A 8 -9.65 20.91 23.56
C ASN A 8 -10.10 20.49 22.15
N GLY A 9 -9.18 20.14 21.24
CA GLY A 9 -9.48 19.71 19.87
C GLY A 9 -10.12 20.79 18.98
N ASN A 10 -9.87 22.06 19.24
CA ASN A 10 -10.53 23.17 18.53
C ASN A 10 -9.59 24.31 18.12
N ASN A 11 -8.29 24.08 18.16
CA ASN A 11 -7.32 25.07 17.68
C ASN A 11 -7.43 25.24 16.16
N ALA A 12 -7.26 26.46 15.69
CA ALA A 12 -7.29 26.81 14.27
C ALA A 12 -5.92 27.36 13.83
N PHE A 13 -4.87 26.56 14.06
CA PHE A 13 -3.52 26.95 13.64
C PHE A 13 -3.31 26.69 12.15
N THR A 14 -2.84 27.69 11.43
CA THR A 14 -2.30 27.49 10.08
C THR A 14 -0.88 26.95 10.21
N ILE A 15 -0.65 25.75 9.71
CA ILE A 15 0.64 25.04 9.79
C ILE A 15 1.12 24.78 8.35
N THR A 16 2.38 25.13 8.07
CA THR A 16 3.11 24.70 6.86
C THR A 16 4.31 23.90 7.33
N ILE A 17 4.48 22.68 6.80
CA ILE A 17 5.66 21.85 7.07
C ILE A 17 6.85 22.47 6.36
N GLY A 18 7.95 22.67 7.11
CA GLY A 18 9.14 23.34 6.61
C GLY A 18 9.94 22.47 5.62
N THR A 19 10.78 23.11 4.79
CA THR A 19 11.64 22.42 3.81
C THR A 19 12.74 21.57 4.43
N GLY A 20 12.92 21.60 5.75
CA GLY A 20 13.86 20.75 6.50
C GLY A 20 13.21 19.48 7.06
N ASP A 21 11.91 19.33 6.87
CA ASP A 21 11.08 18.18 7.30
C ASP A 21 10.45 17.51 6.06
N ASP A 22 11.25 17.32 5.02
CA ASP A 22 10.86 16.69 3.76
C ASP A 22 10.67 15.17 3.87
N GLU A 23 11.21 14.56 4.94
CA GLU A 23 11.06 13.15 5.30
C GLU A 23 10.35 13.03 6.65
N VAL A 24 9.13 12.50 6.69
CA VAL A 24 8.33 12.38 7.92
C VAL A 24 7.59 11.03 7.97
N SER A 25 7.22 10.60 9.18
CA SER A 25 6.38 9.41 9.33
C SER A 25 4.88 9.74 9.20
N ALA A 26 4.09 8.79 8.70
CA ALA A 26 2.63 8.94 8.66
C ALA A 26 2.03 9.09 10.06
N ALA A 27 2.61 8.43 11.08
CA ALA A 27 2.14 8.53 12.46
C ALA A 27 2.33 9.95 13.04
N ASP A 28 3.46 10.60 12.73
CA ASP A 28 3.71 11.98 13.18
C ASP A 28 2.76 12.97 12.49
N LEU A 29 2.52 12.79 11.18
CA LEU A 29 1.55 13.59 10.44
C LEU A 29 0.15 13.41 10.99
N ASN A 30 -0.31 12.17 11.23
CA ASN A 30 -1.62 11.89 11.84
C ASN A 30 -1.74 12.53 13.24
N THR A 31 -0.66 12.57 14.00
CA THR A 31 -0.63 13.25 15.30
C THR A 31 -0.75 14.76 15.12
N LEU A 32 -0.06 15.33 14.15
CA LEU A 32 -0.11 16.77 13.85
C LEU A 32 -1.50 17.20 13.37
N ASP A 33 -2.17 16.38 12.56
CA ASP A 33 -3.54 16.62 12.10
C ASP A 33 -4.53 16.80 13.26
N GLY A 34 -4.36 16.01 14.33
CA GLY A 34 -5.15 16.11 15.55
C GLY A 34 -4.96 17.40 16.36
N LEU A 35 -3.98 18.25 16.03
CA LEU A 35 -3.68 19.47 16.80
C LEU A 35 -4.29 20.74 16.22
N THR A 36 -4.92 20.68 15.05
CA THR A 36 -5.54 21.83 14.40
C THR A 36 -6.79 21.43 13.62
N THR A 37 -7.72 22.35 13.47
CA THR A 37 -8.90 22.19 12.62
C THR A 37 -8.73 22.80 11.23
N VAL A 38 -7.56 23.38 10.94
CA VAL A 38 -7.19 23.96 9.65
C VAL A 38 -6.29 22.98 8.91
N ALA A 39 -6.54 22.79 7.62
CA ALA A 39 -5.70 21.92 6.80
C ALA A 39 -4.23 22.36 6.84
N ILE A 40 -3.35 21.38 7.06
CA ILE A 40 -1.90 21.54 7.14
C ILE A 40 -1.33 21.50 5.72
N ASP A 41 -0.48 22.47 5.39
CA ASP A 41 0.26 22.46 4.12
C ASP A 41 1.46 21.55 4.24
N ALA A 42 1.39 20.40 3.57
CA ALA A 42 2.43 19.37 3.49
C ALA A 42 3.16 19.35 2.14
N GLY A 43 3.07 20.41 1.34
CA GLY A 43 3.67 20.48 0.00
C GLY A 43 5.20 20.39 -0.05
N ASN A 44 5.89 20.46 1.09
CA ASN A 44 7.34 20.23 1.19
C ASN A 44 7.70 18.78 1.59
N VAL A 45 6.73 17.95 1.94
CA VAL A 45 6.96 16.53 2.27
C VAL A 45 7.13 15.77 0.97
N THR A 46 8.27 15.15 0.77
CA THR A 46 8.59 14.34 -0.41
C THR A 46 8.62 12.85 -0.09
N THR A 47 8.86 12.49 1.16
CA THR A 47 9.01 11.10 1.59
C THR A 47 8.20 10.82 2.86
N ILE A 48 7.39 9.76 2.81
CA ILE A 48 6.79 9.15 4.00
C ILE A 48 7.69 8.00 4.42
N THR A 49 8.46 8.23 5.48
CA THR A 49 9.42 7.25 6.00
C THR A 49 8.70 6.05 6.59
N SER A 50 9.44 4.95 6.79
CA SER A 50 8.97 3.65 7.29
C SER A 50 7.77 3.75 8.25
N SER A 51 6.57 3.58 7.72
CA SER A 51 5.29 3.73 8.42
C SER A 51 4.40 2.50 8.20
N SER A 52 3.52 2.19 9.15
CA SER A 52 2.56 1.12 8.92
C SER A 52 1.56 1.50 7.82
N LEU A 53 1.11 0.52 7.03
CA LEU A 53 0.06 0.73 6.03
C LEU A 53 -1.24 1.29 6.66
N ALA A 54 -1.51 0.97 7.93
CA ALA A 54 -2.65 1.51 8.66
C ALA A 54 -2.50 3.02 8.89
N ASP A 55 -1.32 3.49 9.31
CA ASP A 55 -1.05 4.92 9.50
C ASP A 55 -1.04 5.66 8.17
N ILE A 56 -0.43 5.07 7.12
CA ILE A 56 -0.41 5.64 5.77
C ILE A 56 -1.84 5.77 5.22
N ASN A 57 -2.67 4.73 5.36
CA ASN A 57 -4.06 4.78 4.91
C ASN A 57 -4.88 5.82 5.68
N THR A 58 -4.62 6.00 6.98
CA THR A 58 -5.26 7.04 7.80
C THR A 58 -4.86 8.43 7.31
N LEU A 59 -3.57 8.64 7.03
CA LEU A 59 -3.03 9.89 6.51
C LEU A 59 -3.70 10.30 5.19
N TYR A 60 -3.73 9.39 4.21
CA TYR A 60 -4.29 9.68 2.89
C TYR A 60 -5.83 9.73 2.86
N ALA A 61 -6.50 9.16 3.86
CA ALA A 61 -7.95 9.30 4.04
C ALA A 61 -8.34 10.62 4.73
N SER A 62 -7.39 11.32 5.37
CA SER A 62 -7.66 12.58 6.05
C SER A 62 -7.84 13.73 5.06
N SER A 63 -8.80 14.62 5.37
CA SER A 63 -8.93 15.91 4.71
C SER A 63 -8.13 17.03 5.40
N GLY A 64 -7.34 16.67 6.43
CA GLY A 64 -6.56 17.61 7.23
C GLY A 64 -5.25 18.06 6.58
N PHE A 65 -4.95 17.61 5.37
CA PHE A 65 -3.73 17.99 4.65
C PHE A 65 -4.01 18.54 3.25
N SER A 66 -3.10 19.37 2.78
CA SER A 66 -2.94 19.74 1.37
C SER A 66 -1.51 19.46 0.93
N GLY A 67 -1.31 19.17 -0.36
CA GLY A 67 0.02 18.92 -0.92
C GLY A 67 0.55 17.48 -0.71
N LEU A 68 -0.33 16.53 -0.37
CA LEU A 68 -0.04 15.09 -0.43
C LEU A 68 -0.54 14.50 -1.75
N GLY A 69 0.08 13.38 -2.20
CA GLY A 69 -0.32 12.62 -3.40
C GLY A 69 0.80 12.34 -4.39
N ASP A 70 2.05 12.68 -4.05
CA ASP A 70 3.25 12.50 -4.87
C ASP A 70 4.50 12.07 -4.06
N GLN A 71 4.28 11.53 -2.85
CA GLN A 71 5.36 11.15 -1.94
C GLN A 71 5.95 9.78 -2.28
N ASP A 72 7.25 9.62 -2.05
CA ASP A 72 7.87 8.30 -1.96
C ASP A 72 7.57 7.67 -0.60
N ILE A 73 6.84 6.56 -0.58
CA ILE A 73 6.37 5.90 0.63
C ILE A 73 7.10 4.57 0.84
N THR A 74 7.59 4.32 2.05
CA THR A 74 8.09 3.01 2.47
C THR A 74 7.22 2.45 3.59
N ALA A 75 6.54 1.33 3.33
CA ALA A 75 5.78 0.62 4.35
C ALA A 75 6.71 -0.17 5.29
N SER A 76 6.38 -0.19 6.59
CA SER A 76 7.13 -0.95 7.60
C SER A 76 6.54 -2.34 7.87
N ASP A 77 5.45 -2.70 7.22
CA ASP A 77 4.78 -3.98 7.41
C ASP A 77 5.63 -5.11 6.83
N SER A 78 5.94 -6.11 7.66
CA SER A 78 6.78 -7.26 7.29
C SER A 78 6.02 -8.60 7.33
N GLY A 79 4.71 -8.55 7.58
CA GLY A 79 3.84 -9.72 7.66
C GLY A 79 2.94 -9.86 6.44
N SER A 80 1.70 -10.30 6.70
CA SER A 80 0.68 -10.40 5.66
C SER A 80 -0.03 -9.06 5.48
N ILE A 81 -0.10 -8.55 4.26
CA ILE A 81 -0.80 -7.32 3.89
C ILE A 81 -1.90 -7.59 2.87
N ALA A 82 -2.94 -6.75 2.88
CA ALA A 82 -4.04 -6.88 1.94
C ALA A 82 -3.76 -6.10 0.65
N ALA A 83 -3.93 -6.74 -0.50
CA ALA A 83 -3.77 -6.10 -1.82
C ALA A 83 -4.71 -4.89 -1.99
N SER A 84 -5.92 -4.94 -1.43
CA SER A 84 -6.85 -3.81 -1.45
C SER A 84 -6.34 -2.58 -0.69
N THR A 85 -5.53 -2.76 0.37
CA THR A 85 -4.89 -1.64 1.07
C THR A 85 -3.80 -1.01 0.21
N ILE A 86 -2.97 -1.84 -0.43
CA ILE A 86 -1.93 -1.39 -1.37
C ILE A 86 -2.56 -0.52 -2.47
N THR A 87 -3.56 -1.04 -3.17
CA THR A 87 -4.21 -0.32 -4.29
C THR A 87 -4.92 0.96 -3.83
N THR A 88 -5.50 0.97 -2.61
CA THR A 88 -6.13 2.16 -2.04
C THR A 88 -5.11 3.27 -1.80
N ILE A 89 -3.95 2.93 -1.20
CA ILE A 89 -2.88 3.89 -0.93
C ILE A 89 -2.25 4.37 -2.24
N ALA A 90 -1.92 3.45 -3.16
CA ALA A 90 -1.36 3.80 -4.46
C ALA A 90 -2.26 4.76 -5.25
N ALA A 91 -3.58 4.51 -5.25
CA ALA A 91 -4.54 5.41 -5.90
C ALA A 91 -4.60 6.80 -5.25
N ALA A 92 -4.46 6.90 -3.93
CA ALA A 92 -4.44 8.18 -3.21
C ALA A 92 -3.10 8.93 -3.39
N ASN A 93 -1.99 8.20 -3.53
CA ASN A 93 -0.64 8.70 -3.80
C ASN A 93 -0.31 8.63 -5.31
N SER A 94 -1.17 9.14 -6.15
CA SER A 94 -1.29 8.89 -7.59
C SER A 94 -0.03 9.22 -8.42
N SER A 95 0.90 10.01 -7.91
CA SER A 95 2.14 10.42 -8.60
C SER A 95 3.41 10.00 -7.87
N GLY A 96 3.28 9.48 -6.64
CA GLY A 96 4.39 8.98 -5.83
C GLY A 96 4.55 7.47 -5.93
N THR A 97 5.51 6.92 -5.19
CA THR A 97 5.78 5.48 -5.13
C THR A 97 5.34 4.87 -3.81
N LEU A 98 5.04 3.57 -3.79
CA LEU A 98 4.74 2.79 -2.59
C LEU A 98 5.60 1.53 -2.56
N ASP A 99 6.56 1.49 -1.65
CA ASP A 99 7.41 0.33 -1.41
C ASP A 99 6.80 -0.54 -0.30
N VAL A 100 6.40 -1.76 -0.67
CA VAL A 100 5.89 -2.81 0.21
C VAL A 100 6.78 -4.06 0.18
N SER A 101 8.01 -3.93 -0.30
CA SER A 101 8.97 -5.04 -0.44
C SER A 101 9.33 -5.72 0.89
N GLY A 102 9.00 -5.11 2.03
CA GLY A 102 9.12 -5.74 3.35
C GLY A 102 8.06 -6.80 3.66
N ALA A 103 6.97 -6.88 2.90
CA ALA A 103 5.86 -7.80 3.16
C ALA A 103 6.26 -9.25 2.88
N ALA A 104 5.92 -10.17 3.79
CA ALA A 104 6.12 -11.60 3.58
C ALA A 104 5.02 -12.23 2.73
N THR A 105 3.80 -11.70 2.80
CA THR A 105 2.65 -12.25 2.06
C THR A 105 1.71 -11.14 1.62
N ILE A 106 1.25 -11.17 0.37
CA ILE A 106 0.16 -10.32 -0.12
C ILE A 106 -1.11 -11.17 -0.26
N THR A 107 -2.23 -10.69 0.32
CA THR A 107 -3.49 -11.42 0.38
C THR A 107 -4.63 -10.63 -0.25
N GLY A 108 -5.60 -11.36 -0.83
CA GLY A 108 -6.80 -10.74 -1.40
C GLY A 108 -7.55 -11.67 -2.34
N THR A 109 -8.44 -11.14 -3.14
CA THR A 109 -8.94 -11.84 -4.32
C THR A 109 -7.84 -11.87 -5.39
N ALA A 110 -7.91 -12.81 -6.32
CA ALA A 110 -6.95 -12.86 -7.44
C ALA A 110 -6.91 -11.54 -8.22
N ALA A 111 -8.06 -10.88 -8.40
CA ALA A 111 -8.12 -9.59 -9.10
C ALA A 111 -7.47 -8.45 -8.33
N GLU A 112 -7.61 -8.40 -7.00
CA GLU A 112 -6.98 -7.37 -6.16
C GLU A 112 -5.47 -7.51 -6.15
N ILE A 113 -4.96 -8.75 -6.03
CA ILE A 113 -3.51 -9.02 -6.06
C ILE A 113 -2.95 -8.63 -7.43
N ILE A 114 -3.58 -9.06 -8.53
CA ILE A 114 -3.18 -8.66 -9.89
C ILE A 114 -3.16 -7.14 -10.04
N ALA A 115 -4.15 -6.43 -9.51
CA ALA A 115 -4.20 -4.98 -9.57
C ALA A 115 -3.03 -4.32 -8.83
N ALA A 116 -2.63 -4.85 -7.67
CA ALA A 116 -1.48 -4.34 -6.93
C ALA A 116 -0.19 -4.49 -7.73
N PHE A 117 0.06 -5.68 -8.33
CA PHE A 117 1.27 -5.95 -9.12
C PHE A 117 1.30 -5.27 -10.51
N THR A 118 0.16 -4.85 -11.02
CA THR A 118 0.10 -4.10 -12.29
C THR A 118 0.14 -2.59 -12.11
N ASP A 119 0.13 -2.12 -10.86
CA ASP A 119 0.31 -0.70 -10.55
C ASP A 119 1.81 -0.37 -10.63
N GLY A 120 2.19 0.39 -11.62
CA GLY A 120 3.60 0.73 -11.87
C GLY A 120 4.24 1.66 -10.83
N THR A 121 3.50 2.08 -9.79
CA THR A 121 3.98 2.90 -8.67
C THR A 121 4.26 2.07 -7.41
N VAL A 122 3.89 0.78 -7.41
CA VAL A 122 4.09 -0.13 -6.28
C VAL A 122 5.35 -0.98 -6.50
N THR A 123 6.12 -1.19 -5.44
CA THR A 123 7.30 -2.07 -5.43
C THR A 123 7.10 -3.17 -4.40
N GLU A 124 7.16 -4.43 -4.84
CA GLU A 124 7.06 -5.64 -4.04
C GLU A 124 8.41 -6.40 -4.04
N ALA A 125 8.57 -7.35 -3.11
CA ALA A 125 9.68 -8.28 -3.17
C ALA A 125 9.45 -9.36 -4.24
N ASP A 126 10.51 -9.79 -4.94
CA ASP A 126 10.42 -10.82 -5.97
C ASP A 126 9.96 -12.19 -5.40
N ASP A 127 10.21 -12.46 -4.12
CA ASP A 127 9.92 -13.71 -3.42
C ASP A 127 8.71 -13.61 -2.47
N VAL A 128 7.87 -12.58 -2.59
CA VAL A 128 6.68 -12.40 -1.75
C VAL A 128 5.67 -13.52 -1.97
N ASP A 129 5.15 -14.12 -0.90
CA ASP A 129 4.08 -15.12 -1.02
C ASP A 129 2.74 -14.47 -1.42
N LEU A 130 1.99 -15.10 -2.31
CA LEU A 130 0.67 -14.64 -2.73
C LEU A 130 -0.41 -15.61 -2.24
N THR A 131 -1.43 -15.09 -1.55
CA THR A 131 -2.53 -15.90 -1.05
C THR A 131 -3.88 -15.35 -1.49
N VAL A 132 -4.56 -16.08 -2.38
CA VAL A 132 -5.95 -15.82 -2.73
C VAL A 132 -6.84 -16.35 -1.59
N ASN A 133 -7.19 -15.46 -0.66
CA ASN A 133 -7.94 -15.79 0.56
C ASN A 133 -9.45 -15.60 0.43
N SER A 134 -9.94 -15.10 -0.71
CA SER A 134 -11.36 -14.88 -0.99
C SER A 134 -11.69 -15.20 -2.44
N GLY A 135 -12.69 -16.06 -2.63
CA GLY A 135 -13.10 -16.52 -3.94
C GLY A 135 -12.19 -17.61 -4.53
N THR A 136 -12.26 -17.76 -5.84
CA THR A 136 -11.45 -18.68 -6.62
C THR A 136 -10.69 -17.91 -7.70
N ALA A 137 -9.51 -18.37 -8.05
CA ALA A 137 -8.77 -17.90 -9.22
C ALA A 137 -9.20 -18.69 -10.47
N THR A 138 -9.30 -18.05 -11.60
CA THR A 138 -9.29 -18.75 -12.89
C THR A 138 -7.90 -19.28 -13.17
N LEU A 139 -7.78 -20.25 -14.08
CA LEU A 139 -6.47 -20.76 -14.49
C LEU A 139 -5.57 -19.64 -15.05
N ALA A 140 -6.15 -18.71 -15.82
CA ALA A 140 -5.40 -17.57 -16.36
C ALA A 140 -4.87 -16.64 -15.25
N GLN A 141 -5.68 -16.38 -14.22
CA GLN A 141 -5.26 -15.59 -13.06
C GLN A 141 -4.19 -16.32 -12.24
N ALA A 142 -4.31 -17.63 -12.05
CA ALA A 142 -3.32 -18.41 -11.33
C ALA A 142 -1.95 -18.35 -12.02
N ARG A 143 -1.90 -18.52 -13.34
CA ARG A 143 -0.67 -18.35 -14.15
C ARG A 143 -0.11 -16.94 -14.08
N GLN A 144 -0.96 -15.92 -14.04
CA GLN A 144 -0.54 -14.53 -13.92
C GLN A 144 0.06 -14.25 -12.53
N LEU A 145 -0.56 -14.77 -11.47
CA LEU A 145 -0.05 -14.65 -10.10
C LEU A 145 1.30 -15.35 -9.95
N ASP A 146 1.45 -16.56 -10.49
CA ASP A 146 2.69 -17.32 -10.51
C ASP A 146 3.84 -16.54 -11.20
N GLY A 147 3.52 -15.85 -12.29
CA GLY A 147 4.49 -15.01 -13.01
C GLY A 147 4.88 -13.70 -12.30
N TYR A 148 4.27 -13.35 -11.17
CA TYR A 148 4.60 -12.13 -10.42
C TYR A 148 5.59 -12.39 -9.27
N THR A 149 5.80 -13.61 -8.84
CA THR A 149 6.62 -13.93 -7.68
C THR A 149 7.43 -15.20 -7.85
N GLU A 150 8.59 -15.26 -7.22
CA GLU A 150 9.37 -16.50 -6.98
C GLU A 150 8.92 -17.18 -5.67
N GLY A 151 8.01 -16.56 -4.91
CA GLY A 151 7.43 -17.09 -3.68
C GLY A 151 6.29 -18.08 -3.94
N VAL A 152 5.58 -18.46 -2.88
CA VAL A 152 4.49 -19.44 -2.96
C VAL A 152 3.18 -18.79 -3.33
N VAL A 153 2.52 -19.27 -4.40
CA VAL A 153 1.16 -18.89 -4.75
C VAL A 153 0.14 -19.88 -4.16
N THR A 154 -0.71 -19.42 -3.27
CA THR A 154 -1.79 -20.21 -2.66
C THR A 154 -3.14 -19.74 -3.20
N ALA A 155 -3.85 -20.60 -3.94
CA ALA A 155 -5.16 -20.28 -4.51
C ALA A 155 -6.03 -21.54 -4.67
N THR A 156 -7.35 -21.36 -4.63
CA THR A 156 -8.29 -22.36 -5.12
C THR A 156 -8.57 -22.07 -6.58
N ILE A 157 -8.21 -22.98 -7.47
CA ILE A 157 -8.49 -22.86 -8.90
C ILE A 157 -9.98 -23.16 -9.16
N ALA A 158 -10.63 -22.32 -9.95
CA ALA A 158 -11.99 -22.58 -10.43
C ALA A 158 -12.03 -23.89 -11.24
N ASP A 159 -13.21 -24.53 -11.27
CA ASP A 159 -13.41 -25.78 -12.02
C ASP A 159 -12.91 -25.65 -13.47
N THR A 160 -11.98 -26.55 -13.85
CA THR A 160 -11.31 -26.53 -15.15
C THR A 160 -10.99 -27.95 -15.60
N ALA A 161 -10.80 -28.16 -16.89
CA ALA A 161 -10.47 -29.46 -17.43
C ALA A 161 -9.02 -29.86 -17.06
N VAL A 162 -8.78 -31.13 -16.78
CA VAL A 162 -7.44 -31.67 -16.47
C VAL A 162 -6.47 -31.41 -17.63
N SER A 163 -6.96 -31.46 -18.88
CA SER A 163 -6.16 -31.13 -20.07
C SER A 163 -5.61 -29.71 -20.03
N ASP A 164 -6.36 -28.75 -19.49
CA ASP A 164 -5.96 -27.34 -19.43
C ASP A 164 -4.90 -27.09 -18.33
N LEU A 165 -4.99 -27.90 -17.24
CA LEU A 165 -4.00 -27.87 -16.16
C LEU A 165 -2.66 -28.50 -16.58
N LEU A 166 -2.68 -29.44 -17.53
CA LEU A 166 -1.50 -30.18 -18.01
C LEU A 166 -0.97 -29.66 -19.35
N ASP A 167 -1.41 -28.48 -19.79
CA ASP A 167 -0.95 -27.89 -21.05
C ASP A 167 0.48 -27.36 -20.89
N ASP A 168 1.44 -28.10 -21.44
CA ASP A 168 2.87 -27.78 -21.45
C ASP A 168 3.21 -26.46 -22.17
N SER A 169 2.29 -25.91 -22.98
CA SER A 169 2.53 -24.64 -23.67
C SER A 169 2.51 -23.42 -22.75
N THR A 170 1.89 -23.57 -21.58
CA THR A 170 1.80 -22.57 -20.51
C THR A 170 1.70 -23.27 -19.15
N PRO A 171 2.82 -23.83 -18.63
CA PRO A 171 2.79 -24.59 -17.38
C PRO A 171 2.27 -23.72 -16.21
N LEU A 172 1.62 -24.37 -15.24
CA LEU A 172 1.18 -23.73 -14.00
C LEU A 172 2.29 -23.76 -12.94
N LEU A 173 3.27 -24.65 -13.13
CA LEU A 173 4.39 -24.87 -12.20
C LEU A 173 5.69 -24.93 -13.01
N ASP A 174 6.68 -24.18 -12.58
CA ASP A 174 8.07 -24.30 -12.99
C ASP A 174 8.84 -25.30 -12.11
#